data_1223cd92c20740ec90bb0ab988168502
#
_entry.id   1223cd92c20740ec90bb0ab988168502
#
_cell.length_a   1.000
_cell.length_b   1.000
_cell.length_c   1.000
_cell.angle_alpha   90.00
_cell.angle_beta   90.00
_cell.angle_gamma   90.00
#
_symmetry.space_group_name_H-M   'P 1'
#
loop_
_entity.id
_entity.type
_entity.pdbx_description
1 polymer ?
#
loop_
_entity_poly.entity_id
_entity_poly.type
_entity_poly.pdbx_seq_one_letter_code
_entity_poly.pdbx_strand_id
1 'polypeptide(L)'
;MNAMRTHLLATLLALAAACAQAGVGLTTLPGRQGDGPVTVFYPSSAADQAVQRGPYTLQVAPDGSPLRGNGHLVVMSHGSGGAPWVHSDLARKLVEAGFTVAFPEHLGDNYKGMEDAGPVSWRRRPGEVSRAIDAVNSDPRFAEITVDKVGMYGMSAGGHTALTMAGGRWSPAVIRQHCELHLEDDFSSCVGLATQLRGNMLDGLKKAVAIRVIRYKLDDVAWYSHNEPRVRAVVAEVPYAVDFDMQSLAHPRVPLGIVRAGQDRWLVPRFHADAVLQACKTCVLVADVPTAGHGSLLSPAPPRENMGAIAADLLSDPPGFDRAQVPAAHERIVAFFRQHLVP
;
A
#
# COMPACT_ATOMS: atom_id res chain seq x y z
N MET A 1 45.85 -70.52 -12.64
CA MET A 1 44.39 -70.30 -12.60
C MET A 1 44.15 -69.01 -11.85
N ASN A 2 44.20 -67.83 -12.55
CA ASN A 2 44.06 -66.51 -11.96
C ASN A 2 42.74 -65.92 -12.45
N ALA A 3 41.80 -65.76 -11.53
CA ALA A 3 40.54 -65.04 -11.77
C ALA A 3 40.80 -63.57 -11.67
N MET A 4 40.68 -62.88 -12.78
CA MET A 4 40.76 -61.42 -12.89
C MET A 4 39.42 -60.81 -12.46
N ARG A 5 39.40 -60.14 -11.31
CA ARG A 5 38.22 -59.37 -10.82
C ARG A 5 38.20 -58.01 -11.50
N THR A 6 37.23 -57.79 -12.37
CA THR A 6 36.91 -56.51 -12.97
C THR A 6 36.08 -55.68 -11.97
N HIS A 7 36.65 -54.62 -11.45
CA HIS A 7 35.90 -53.61 -10.69
C HIS A 7 35.24 -52.63 -11.66
N LEU A 8 33.92 -52.72 -11.80
CA LEU A 8 33.09 -51.63 -12.39
C LEU A 8 32.98 -50.50 -11.37
N LEU A 9 33.67 -49.40 -11.62
CA LEU A 9 33.37 -48.13 -10.94
C LEU A 9 32.08 -47.53 -11.58
N ALA A 10 30.98 -47.62 -10.88
CA ALA A 10 29.79 -46.89 -11.19
C ALA A 10 29.96 -45.45 -10.68
N THR A 11 30.26 -44.52 -11.57
CA THR A 11 30.27 -43.07 -11.27
C THR A 11 28.83 -42.58 -11.22
N LEU A 12 28.26 -42.44 -10.03
CA LEU A 12 27.00 -41.70 -9.82
C LEU A 12 27.28 -40.23 -10.06
N LEU A 13 26.88 -39.72 -11.22
CA LEU A 13 26.67 -38.28 -11.42
C LEU A 13 25.41 -37.89 -10.63
N ALA A 14 25.59 -37.32 -9.44
CA ALA A 14 24.54 -36.57 -8.77
C ALA A 14 24.32 -35.29 -9.56
N LEU A 15 23.30 -35.27 -10.42
CA LEU A 15 22.75 -34.01 -10.90
C LEU A 15 22.11 -33.31 -9.68
N ALA A 16 22.86 -32.39 -9.08
CA ALA A 16 22.26 -31.36 -8.23
C ALA A 16 21.40 -30.52 -9.16
N ALA A 17 20.10 -30.82 -9.22
CA ALA A 17 19.11 -29.87 -9.71
C ALA A 17 19.19 -28.66 -8.77
N ALA A 18 19.94 -27.65 -9.17
CA ALA A 18 19.80 -26.33 -8.55
C ALA A 18 18.33 -25.94 -8.75
N CYS A 19 17.52 -26.06 -7.71
CA CYS A 19 16.24 -25.41 -7.68
C CYS A 19 16.53 -23.93 -7.93
N ALA A 20 16.36 -23.48 -9.17
CA ALA A 20 16.42 -22.07 -9.48
C ALA A 20 15.39 -21.40 -8.57
N GLN A 21 15.88 -20.71 -7.55
CA GLN A 21 15.00 -19.98 -6.65
C GLN A 21 14.30 -18.94 -7.51
N ALA A 22 12.97 -19.05 -7.63
CA ALA A 22 12.18 -18.11 -8.39
C ALA A 22 12.46 -16.70 -7.86
N GLY A 23 12.90 -15.81 -8.72
CA GLY A 23 13.19 -14.43 -8.38
C GLY A 23 11.94 -13.57 -8.38
N VAL A 24 12.09 -12.33 -7.99
CA VAL A 24 11.05 -11.31 -8.04
C VAL A 24 11.26 -10.46 -9.29
N GLY A 25 10.49 -10.72 -10.34
CA GLY A 25 10.48 -9.90 -11.55
C GLY A 25 10.04 -8.48 -11.24
N LEU A 26 10.64 -7.50 -11.92
CA LEU A 26 10.27 -6.09 -11.84
C LEU A 26 10.19 -5.50 -13.24
N THR A 27 9.03 -4.96 -13.59
CA THR A 27 8.87 -4.22 -14.85
C THR A 27 8.02 -2.96 -14.64
N THR A 28 7.94 -2.12 -15.66
CA THR A 28 7.09 -0.94 -15.69
C THR A 28 6.22 -0.98 -16.94
N LEU A 29 4.91 -0.86 -16.75
CA LEU A 29 3.94 -0.74 -17.83
C LEU A 29 3.59 0.73 -18.05
N PRO A 30 3.28 1.16 -19.28
CA PRO A 30 2.77 2.50 -19.54
C PRO A 30 1.40 2.67 -18.86
N GLY A 31 1.17 3.86 -18.29
CA GLY A 31 -0.13 4.25 -17.80
C GLY A 31 -1.15 4.37 -18.93
N ARG A 32 -2.42 4.22 -18.60
CA ARG A 32 -3.54 4.37 -19.54
C ARG A 32 -4.21 5.72 -19.40
N GLN A 33 -4.73 6.26 -20.47
CA GLN A 33 -5.51 7.50 -20.48
C GLN A 33 -4.81 8.69 -19.79
N GLY A 34 -3.48 8.77 -19.93
CA GLY A 34 -2.69 9.86 -19.33
C GLY A 34 -2.28 9.63 -17.87
N ASP A 35 -2.60 8.48 -17.27
CA ASP A 35 -2.11 8.10 -15.94
C ASP A 35 -0.59 7.95 -15.91
N GLY A 36 -0.04 7.97 -14.70
CA GLY A 36 1.34 7.58 -14.44
C GLY A 36 1.61 6.10 -14.77
N PRO A 37 2.89 5.70 -14.87
CA PRO A 37 3.27 4.32 -15.13
C PRO A 37 2.81 3.38 -14.02
N VAL A 38 2.69 2.08 -14.36
CA VAL A 38 2.37 1.01 -13.41
C VAL A 38 3.62 0.16 -13.19
N THR A 39 4.14 0.17 -11.97
CA THR A 39 5.24 -0.72 -11.58
C THR A 39 4.67 -2.08 -11.22
N VAL A 40 5.24 -3.16 -11.79
CA VAL A 40 4.75 -4.52 -11.56
C VAL A 40 5.88 -5.40 -11.01
N PHE A 41 5.62 -6.02 -9.84
CA PHE A 41 6.43 -7.10 -9.26
C PHE A 41 5.70 -8.42 -9.52
N TYR A 42 6.44 -9.47 -9.88
CA TYR A 42 5.84 -10.75 -10.26
C TYR A 42 6.78 -11.93 -10.04
N PRO A 43 6.28 -13.16 -9.87
CA PRO A 43 7.10 -14.35 -9.86
C PRO A 43 7.91 -14.47 -11.16
N SER A 44 9.21 -14.68 -11.08
CA SER A 44 10.08 -14.74 -12.25
C SER A 44 11.02 -15.95 -12.20
N SER A 45 11.30 -16.53 -13.37
CA SER A 45 12.32 -17.58 -13.51
C SER A 45 13.76 -17.03 -13.52
N ALA A 46 13.93 -15.71 -13.66
CA ALA A 46 15.24 -15.09 -13.64
C ALA A 46 15.70 -14.84 -12.20
N ALA A 47 17.02 -14.90 -11.99
CA ALA A 47 17.63 -14.63 -10.68
C ALA A 47 17.56 -13.14 -10.33
N ASP A 48 17.40 -12.86 -9.04
CA ASP A 48 17.47 -11.50 -8.50
C ASP A 48 18.87 -10.91 -8.64
N GLN A 49 18.92 -9.61 -8.85
CA GLN A 49 20.11 -8.78 -8.82
C GLN A 49 19.85 -7.45 -8.11
N ALA A 50 20.89 -6.79 -7.65
CA ALA A 50 20.78 -5.50 -7.01
C ALA A 50 20.40 -4.41 -8.04
N VAL A 51 19.27 -3.76 -7.84
CA VAL A 51 18.75 -2.70 -8.71
C VAL A 51 18.46 -1.44 -7.89
N GLN A 52 19.06 -0.33 -8.27
CA GLN A 52 18.84 0.95 -7.59
C GLN A 52 17.50 1.56 -8.01
N ARG A 53 16.70 1.97 -7.02
CA ARG A 53 15.44 2.70 -7.20
C ARG A 53 15.36 3.86 -6.19
N GLY A 54 15.69 5.07 -6.66
CA GLY A 54 15.88 6.21 -5.77
C GLY A 54 16.92 5.88 -4.69
N PRO A 55 16.64 6.06 -3.41
CA PRO A 55 17.55 5.74 -2.31
C PRO A 55 17.59 4.24 -1.94
N TYR A 56 16.80 3.38 -2.60
CA TYR A 56 16.70 1.97 -2.26
C TYR A 56 17.46 1.07 -3.21
N THR A 57 18.10 0.02 -2.69
CA THR A 57 18.66 -1.08 -3.47
C THR A 57 17.73 -2.28 -3.32
N LEU A 58 17.02 -2.61 -4.38
CA LEU A 58 16.10 -3.75 -4.44
C LEU A 58 16.81 -4.98 -4.98
N GLN A 59 16.48 -6.17 -4.46
CA GLN A 59 16.89 -7.43 -5.02
C GLN A 59 15.75 -7.95 -5.92
N VAL A 60 15.88 -7.76 -7.23
CA VAL A 60 14.82 -8.07 -8.22
C VAL A 60 15.42 -8.54 -9.54
N ALA A 61 14.63 -9.18 -10.39
CA ALA A 61 14.98 -9.55 -11.76
C ALA A 61 14.34 -8.58 -12.76
N PRO A 62 15.05 -7.52 -13.22
CA PRO A 62 14.50 -6.54 -14.16
C PRO A 62 14.08 -7.23 -15.46
N ASP A 63 12.82 -7.03 -15.84
CA ASP A 63 12.19 -7.62 -17.03
C ASP A 63 12.40 -9.13 -17.19
N GLY A 64 12.62 -9.83 -16.06
CA GLY A 64 12.77 -11.29 -16.05
C GLY A 64 11.51 -12.00 -16.55
N SER A 65 11.66 -13.19 -17.14
CA SER A 65 10.53 -13.96 -17.68
C SER A 65 9.51 -14.27 -16.59
N PRO A 66 8.23 -13.86 -16.75
CA PRO A 66 7.20 -14.10 -15.76
C PRO A 66 6.90 -15.60 -15.58
N LEU A 67 6.54 -15.94 -14.36
CA LEU A 67 5.89 -17.21 -14.00
C LEU A 67 4.46 -16.91 -13.60
N ARG A 68 3.53 -17.81 -13.83
CA ARG A 68 2.12 -17.65 -13.47
C ARG A 68 1.91 -17.43 -11.97
N GLY A 69 2.75 -18.02 -11.13
CA GLY A 69 2.53 -18.00 -9.68
C GLY A 69 1.20 -18.65 -9.30
N ASN A 70 0.43 -17.99 -8.43
CA ASN A 70 -0.93 -18.42 -8.07
C ASN A 70 -1.99 -17.88 -9.06
N GLY A 71 -1.61 -17.08 -10.05
CA GLY A 71 -2.48 -16.54 -11.08
C GLY A 71 -3.34 -15.34 -10.64
N HIS A 72 -3.11 -14.75 -9.47
CA HIS A 72 -3.90 -13.61 -8.98
C HIS A 72 -3.08 -12.33 -8.88
N LEU A 73 -3.79 -11.18 -9.03
CA LEU A 73 -3.24 -9.83 -8.94
C LEU A 73 -3.60 -9.19 -7.61
N VAL A 74 -2.64 -8.47 -7.01
CA VAL A 74 -2.88 -7.49 -5.94
C VAL A 74 -2.45 -6.11 -6.44
N VAL A 75 -3.35 -5.12 -6.41
CA VAL A 75 -2.98 -3.73 -6.71
C VAL A 75 -2.70 -3.01 -5.39
N MET A 76 -1.61 -2.25 -5.36
CA MET A 76 -1.18 -1.52 -4.17
C MET A 76 -1.16 -0.02 -4.44
N SER A 77 -1.85 0.76 -3.60
CA SER A 77 -1.89 2.23 -3.65
C SER A 77 -1.04 2.80 -2.51
N HIS A 78 -0.01 3.55 -2.88
CA HIS A 78 0.91 4.18 -1.93
C HIS A 78 0.29 5.41 -1.23
N GLY A 79 0.87 5.83 -0.11
CA GLY A 79 0.50 7.07 0.58
C GLY A 79 0.80 8.33 -0.25
N SER A 80 0.34 9.51 0.22
CA SER A 80 0.66 10.79 -0.42
C SER A 80 2.16 11.01 -0.51
N GLY A 81 2.65 11.46 -1.68
CA GLY A 81 4.07 11.64 -1.95
C GLY A 81 4.88 10.33 -1.99
N GLY A 82 4.22 9.18 -1.99
CA GLY A 82 4.85 7.88 -1.93
C GLY A 82 5.36 7.35 -3.27
N ALA A 83 5.99 6.18 -3.21
CA ALA A 83 6.51 5.44 -4.34
C ALA A 83 6.32 3.93 -4.11
N PRO A 84 6.37 3.10 -5.16
CA PRO A 84 6.31 1.63 -5.00
C PRO A 84 7.42 1.07 -4.10
N TRP A 85 8.55 1.76 -4.04
CA TRP A 85 9.77 1.27 -3.39
C TRP A 85 9.65 1.13 -1.88
N VAL A 86 8.83 1.97 -1.22
CA VAL A 86 8.61 1.92 0.24
C VAL A 86 7.73 0.74 0.68
N HIS A 87 7.17 0.00 -0.28
CA HIS A 87 6.38 -1.21 -0.07
C HIS A 87 7.00 -2.44 -0.74
N SER A 88 8.25 -2.35 -1.21
CA SER A 88 8.87 -3.43 -2.00
C SER A 88 9.07 -4.71 -1.21
N ASP A 89 9.24 -4.65 0.11
CA ASP A 89 9.36 -5.86 0.93
C ASP A 89 8.00 -6.58 1.08
N LEU A 90 6.90 -5.83 1.23
CA LEU A 90 5.56 -6.43 1.18
C LEU A 90 5.24 -6.99 -0.22
N ALA A 91 5.60 -6.25 -1.28
CA ALA A 91 5.43 -6.73 -2.65
C ALA A 91 6.22 -8.03 -2.89
N ARG A 92 7.46 -8.12 -2.41
CA ARG A 92 8.25 -9.35 -2.43
C ARG A 92 7.54 -10.51 -1.72
N LYS A 93 7.02 -10.28 -0.52
CA LYS A 93 6.28 -11.31 0.24
C LYS A 93 5.04 -11.80 -0.49
N LEU A 94 4.31 -10.91 -1.15
CA LEU A 94 3.18 -11.27 -1.99
C LEU A 94 3.62 -12.07 -3.21
N VAL A 95 4.74 -11.68 -3.87
CA VAL A 95 5.29 -12.41 -5.01
C VAL A 95 5.80 -13.81 -4.58
N GLU A 96 6.47 -13.93 -3.45
CA GLU A 96 6.87 -15.21 -2.86
C GLU A 96 5.68 -16.12 -2.56
N ALA A 97 4.50 -15.53 -2.26
CA ALA A 97 3.23 -16.25 -2.12
C ALA A 97 2.53 -16.52 -3.47
N GLY A 98 3.15 -16.14 -4.59
CA GLY A 98 2.72 -16.41 -5.95
C GLY A 98 1.87 -15.30 -6.59
N PHE A 99 1.59 -14.19 -5.92
CA PHE A 99 0.83 -13.07 -6.49
C PHE A 99 1.67 -12.25 -7.47
N THR A 100 1.01 -11.69 -8.49
CA THR A 100 1.52 -10.52 -9.22
C THR A 100 1.05 -9.27 -8.48
N VAL A 101 1.92 -8.24 -8.38
CA VAL A 101 1.64 -7.03 -7.61
C VAL A 101 1.85 -5.80 -8.50
N ALA A 102 0.83 -4.94 -8.62
CA ALA A 102 0.88 -3.74 -9.44
C ALA A 102 0.72 -2.47 -8.60
N PHE A 103 1.54 -1.46 -8.90
CA PHE A 103 1.50 -0.15 -8.27
C PHE A 103 1.25 0.92 -9.34
N PRO A 104 0.07 1.52 -9.43
CA PRO A 104 -0.10 2.76 -10.20
C PRO A 104 0.68 3.90 -9.54
N GLU A 105 1.39 4.70 -10.34
CA GLU A 105 1.93 5.98 -9.90
C GLU A 105 0.81 7.02 -9.97
N HIS A 106 0.37 7.53 -8.81
CA HIS A 106 -0.74 8.46 -8.75
C HIS A 106 -0.34 9.86 -9.22
N LEU A 107 -1.07 10.41 -10.19
CA LEU A 107 -0.76 11.73 -10.76
C LEU A 107 -0.88 12.85 -9.73
N GLY A 108 0.13 13.73 -9.68
CA GLY A 108 0.16 14.90 -8.80
C GLY A 108 0.14 14.57 -7.30
N ASP A 109 0.36 13.29 -6.93
CA ASP A 109 0.43 12.86 -5.53
C ASP A 109 1.34 11.63 -5.38
N ASN A 110 2.60 11.79 -5.77
CA ASN A 110 3.64 10.77 -5.73
C ASN A 110 4.99 11.40 -5.37
N TYR A 111 6.06 10.61 -5.36
CA TYR A 111 7.41 11.07 -4.98
C TYR A 111 8.03 12.13 -5.91
N LYS A 112 7.43 12.40 -7.08
CA LYS A 112 7.86 13.44 -8.03
C LYS A 112 7.16 14.78 -7.79
N GLY A 113 5.96 14.77 -7.20
CA GLY A 113 5.14 15.93 -6.92
C GLY A 113 3.91 15.62 -6.11
N MET A 114 3.45 16.59 -5.34
CA MET A 114 2.30 16.47 -4.42
C MET A 114 1.30 17.62 -4.60
N GLU A 115 1.28 18.23 -5.78
CA GLU A 115 0.44 19.41 -6.09
C GLU A 115 -1.06 19.15 -5.96
N ASP A 116 -1.47 17.89 -6.16
CA ASP A 116 -2.87 17.46 -6.08
C ASP A 116 -3.17 16.61 -4.83
N ALA A 117 -2.24 16.51 -3.87
CA ALA A 117 -2.43 15.72 -2.66
C ALA A 117 -3.72 16.10 -1.91
N GLY A 118 -4.45 15.11 -1.42
CA GLY A 118 -5.77 15.29 -0.77
C GLY A 118 -6.94 15.01 -1.72
N PRO A 119 -8.10 15.68 -1.55
CA PRO A 119 -9.34 15.34 -2.25
C PRO A 119 -9.25 15.29 -3.79
N VAL A 120 -8.37 16.10 -4.39
CA VAL A 120 -8.15 16.09 -5.85
C VAL A 120 -7.59 14.75 -6.31
N SER A 121 -6.52 14.29 -5.67
CA SER A 121 -5.92 12.98 -5.92
C SER A 121 -6.88 11.85 -5.55
N TRP A 122 -7.52 11.92 -4.39
CA TRP A 122 -8.38 10.84 -3.88
C TRP A 122 -9.56 10.53 -4.80
N ARG A 123 -10.09 11.52 -5.54
CA ARG A 123 -11.10 11.29 -6.56
C ARG A 123 -10.59 10.51 -7.77
N ARG A 124 -9.30 10.68 -8.14
CA ARG A 124 -8.68 10.02 -9.30
C ARG A 124 -8.17 8.62 -9.00
N ARG A 125 -7.57 8.42 -7.83
CA ARG A 125 -6.86 7.19 -7.45
C ARG A 125 -7.66 5.89 -7.67
N PRO A 126 -8.97 5.80 -7.33
CA PRO A 126 -9.73 4.58 -7.60
C PRO A 126 -9.80 4.24 -9.09
N GLY A 127 -9.96 5.25 -9.97
CA GLY A 127 -9.93 5.07 -11.41
C GLY A 127 -8.54 4.67 -11.93
N GLU A 128 -7.47 5.24 -11.38
CA GLU A 128 -6.09 4.85 -11.70
C GLU A 128 -5.81 3.39 -11.29
N VAL A 129 -6.35 2.93 -10.16
CA VAL A 129 -6.29 1.51 -9.74
C VAL A 129 -7.01 0.62 -10.75
N SER A 130 -8.23 0.97 -11.17
CA SER A 130 -8.98 0.20 -12.18
C SER A 130 -8.21 0.10 -13.50
N ARG A 131 -7.60 1.21 -13.95
CA ARG A 131 -6.80 1.23 -15.18
C ARG A 131 -5.45 0.52 -15.03
N ALA A 132 -4.88 0.44 -13.82
CA ALA A 132 -3.70 -0.40 -13.56
C ALA A 132 -4.04 -1.89 -13.71
N ILE A 133 -5.22 -2.33 -13.25
CA ILE A 133 -5.71 -3.70 -13.52
C ILE A 133 -5.83 -3.94 -15.04
N ASP A 134 -6.37 -2.96 -15.78
CA ASP A 134 -6.48 -3.05 -17.24
C ASP A 134 -5.11 -3.10 -17.93
N ALA A 135 -4.12 -2.36 -17.42
CA ALA A 135 -2.77 -2.36 -17.96
C ALA A 135 -2.13 -3.75 -17.82
N VAL A 136 -2.22 -4.37 -16.64
CA VAL A 136 -1.72 -5.75 -16.41
C VAL A 136 -2.46 -6.74 -17.29
N ASN A 137 -3.80 -6.68 -17.33
CA ASN A 137 -4.64 -7.61 -18.12
C ASN A 137 -4.36 -7.55 -19.64
N SER A 138 -3.88 -6.42 -20.13
CA SER A 138 -3.64 -6.23 -21.56
C SER A 138 -2.20 -6.50 -21.98
N ASP A 139 -1.30 -6.70 -21.03
CA ASP A 139 0.09 -7.01 -21.33
C ASP A 139 0.23 -8.53 -21.57
N PRO A 140 0.73 -8.96 -22.74
CA PRO A 140 0.83 -10.39 -23.06
C PRO A 140 1.73 -11.18 -22.13
N ARG A 141 2.64 -10.53 -21.42
CA ARG A 141 3.49 -11.18 -20.41
C ARG A 141 2.68 -11.73 -19.23
N PHE A 142 1.51 -11.16 -18.97
CA PHE A 142 0.64 -11.49 -17.84
C PHE A 142 -0.67 -12.15 -18.27
N ALA A 143 -0.74 -12.72 -19.48
CA ALA A 143 -1.95 -13.35 -20.03
C ALA A 143 -2.52 -14.50 -19.16
N GLU A 144 -1.70 -15.10 -18.29
CA GLU A 144 -2.11 -16.16 -17.37
C GLU A 144 -2.63 -15.65 -16.03
N ILE A 145 -2.62 -14.32 -15.80
CA ILE A 145 -3.13 -13.70 -14.58
C ILE A 145 -4.64 -13.50 -14.68
N THR A 146 -5.35 -14.00 -13.68
CA THR A 146 -6.79 -13.83 -13.56
C THR A 146 -7.10 -12.47 -12.91
N VAL A 147 -7.84 -11.63 -13.62
CA VAL A 147 -8.21 -10.28 -13.15
C VAL A 147 -9.67 -10.13 -12.72
N ASP A 148 -10.42 -11.21 -12.62
CA ASP A 148 -11.79 -11.25 -12.07
C ASP A 148 -11.82 -11.31 -10.53
N LYS A 149 -10.68 -11.65 -9.91
CA LYS A 149 -10.46 -11.69 -8.46
C LYS A 149 -9.15 -10.99 -8.10
N VAL A 150 -9.22 -9.68 -7.90
CA VAL A 150 -8.07 -8.82 -7.58
C VAL A 150 -8.09 -8.43 -6.11
N GLY A 151 -6.92 -8.46 -5.47
CA GLY A 151 -6.70 -7.87 -4.16
C GLY A 151 -6.40 -6.38 -4.28
N MET A 152 -6.83 -5.60 -3.30
CA MET A 152 -6.47 -4.19 -3.18
C MET A 152 -5.83 -3.93 -1.82
N TYR A 153 -4.63 -3.38 -1.83
CA TYR A 153 -3.97 -2.87 -0.63
C TYR A 153 -3.75 -1.37 -0.76
N GLY A 154 -3.83 -0.65 0.34
CA GLY A 154 -3.44 0.75 0.35
C GLY A 154 -3.04 1.25 1.73
N MET A 155 -2.07 2.17 1.78
CA MET A 155 -1.55 2.80 3.00
C MET A 155 -1.85 4.29 3.00
N SER A 156 -2.29 4.85 4.13
CA SER A 156 -2.55 6.29 4.30
C SER A 156 -3.57 6.81 3.26
N ALA A 157 -3.22 7.74 2.37
CA ALA A 157 -4.05 8.13 1.22
C ALA A 157 -4.38 6.94 0.30
N GLY A 158 -3.48 5.96 0.17
CA GLY A 158 -3.77 4.67 -0.48
C GLY A 158 -4.78 3.85 0.33
N GLY A 159 -4.75 3.94 1.66
CA GLY A 159 -5.75 3.36 2.55
C GLY A 159 -7.13 3.96 2.35
N HIS A 160 -7.22 5.28 2.13
CA HIS A 160 -8.45 5.95 1.70
C HIS A 160 -8.95 5.37 0.35
N THR A 161 -8.05 5.22 -0.62
CA THR A 161 -8.38 4.56 -1.90
C THR A 161 -8.91 3.14 -1.67
N ALA A 162 -8.26 2.37 -0.79
CA ALA A 162 -8.68 1.01 -0.45
C ALA A 162 -10.09 0.98 0.19
N LEU A 163 -10.39 1.88 1.13
CA LEU A 163 -11.74 2.02 1.71
C LEU A 163 -12.78 2.38 0.66
N THR A 164 -12.46 3.28 -0.29
CA THR A 164 -13.33 3.62 -1.42
C THR A 164 -13.62 2.39 -2.29
N MET A 165 -12.60 1.59 -2.58
CA MET A 165 -12.72 0.35 -3.37
C MET A 165 -13.52 -0.74 -2.63
N ALA A 166 -13.52 -0.73 -1.29
CA ALA A 166 -14.35 -1.62 -0.48
C ALA A 166 -15.84 -1.23 -0.47
N GLY A 167 -16.18 -0.07 -1.03
CA GLY A 167 -17.56 0.43 -1.11
C GLY A 167 -17.85 1.65 -0.26
N GLY A 168 -16.83 2.20 0.42
CA GLY A 168 -16.95 3.45 1.15
C GLY A 168 -17.27 4.63 0.24
N ARG A 169 -18.10 5.56 0.73
CA ARG A 169 -18.32 6.85 0.08
C ARG A 169 -17.86 7.97 1.00
N TRP A 170 -17.32 9.02 0.45
CA TRP A 170 -16.69 10.10 1.19
C TRP A 170 -17.01 11.48 0.58
N SER A 171 -16.77 12.54 1.37
CA SER A 171 -17.02 13.93 0.93
C SER A 171 -16.01 14.89 1.57
N PRO A 172 -15.45 15.86 0.80
CA PRO A 172 -14.59 16.90 1.35
C PRO A 172 -15.25 17.72 2.46
N ALA A 173 -16.55 17.95 2.40
CA ALA A 173 -17.28 18.67 3.44
C ALA A 173 -17.23 17.96 4.80
N VAL A 174 -17.13 16.63 4.82
CA VAL A 174 -17.01 15.86 6.08
C VAL A 174 -15.62 16.05 6.71
N ILE A 175 -14.54 16.19 5.91
CA ILE A 175 -13.23 16.60 6.43
C ILE A 175 -13.34 17.92 7.16
N ARG A 176 -14.00 18.91 6.52
CA ARG A 176 -14.21 20.24 7.14
C ARG A 176 -14.93 20.12 8.48
N GLN A 177 -16.02 19.36 8.54
CA GLN A 177 -16.77 19.16 9.78
C GLN A 177 -15.91 18.50 10.87
N HIS A 178 -15.16 17.45 10.52
CA HIS A 178 -14.24 16.80 11.43
C HIS A 178 -13.18 17.78 11.97
N CYS A 179 -12.55 18.56 11.10
CA CYS A 179 -11.51 19.50 11.48
C CYS A 179 -12.04 20.68 12.29
N GLU A 180 -13.27 21.12 12.07
CA GLU A 180 -13.91 22.14 12.92
C GLU A 180 -14.16 21.65 14.34
N LEU A 181 -14.42 20.36 14.54
CA LEU A 181 -14.72 19.74 15.83
C LEU A 181 -13.48 19.23 16.57
N HIS A 182 -12.49 18.72 15.83
CA HIS A 182 -11.38 17.93 16.37
C HIS A 182 -9.99 18.45 16.00
N LEU A 183 -9.87 19.73 15.59
CA LEU A 183 -8.61 20.29 15.12
C LEU A 183 -7.44 20.11 16.10
N GLU A 184 -7.68 20.18 17.40
CA GLU A 184 -6.64 20.03 18.42
C GLU A 184 -6.18 18.58 18.56
N ASP A 185 -7.10 17.67 18.43
CA ASP A 185 -6.91 16.24 18.68
C ASP A 185 -6.38 15.48 17.46
N ASP A 186 -6.61 16.03 16.25
CA ASP A 186 -6.27 15.40 14.98
C ASP A 186 -5.73 16.43 13.96
N PHE A 187 -4.85 17.30 14.44
CA PHE A 187 -4.36 18.45 13.66
C PHE A 187 -3.68 18.04 12.36
N SER A 188 -2.85 17.01 12.40
CA SER A 188 -2.06 16.58 11.25
C SER A 188 -2.92 16.03 10.12
N SER A 189 -4.02 15.33 10.41
CA SER A 189 -4.97 14.85 9.39
C SER A 189 -5.67 16.01 8.68
N CYS A 190 -5.86 17.13 9.39
CA CYS A 190 -6.55 18.33 8.88
C CYS A 190 -5.66 19.23 8.01
N VAL A 191 -4.37 19.30 8.29
CA VAL A 191 -3.44 20.23 7.62
C VAL A 191 -2.38 19.52 6.77
N GLY A 192 -2.28 18.21 6.87
CA GLY A 192 -1.26 17.41 6.17
C GLY A 192 0.15 17.90 6.51
N LEU A 193 1.00 17.95 5.49
CA LEU A 193 2.40 18.35 5.63
C LEU A 193 2.64 19.87 5.70
N ALA A 194 1.57 20.68 5.72
CA ALA A 194 1.72 22.15 5.66
C ALA A 194 2.35 22.74 6.94
N THR A 195 2.02 22.20 8.11
CA THR A 195 2.53 22.68 9.41
C THR A 195 2.28 21.66 10.52
N GLN A 196 2.89 21.88 11.68
CA GLN A 196 2.70 21.08 12.90
C GLN A 196 2.49 21.97 14.12
N LEU A 197 1.76 21.48 15.12
CA LEU A 197 1.73 22.07 16.46
C LEU A 197 3.04 21.72 17.17
N ARG A 198 3.62 22.70 17.86
CA ARG A 198 4.91 22.57 18.56
C ARG A 198 4.86 22.89 20.06
N GLY A 199 3.64 23.12 20.60
CA GLY A 199 3.45 23.50 21.99
C GLY A 199 3.90 24.94 22.29
N ASN A 200 3.90 25.86 21.31
CA ASN A 200 4.34 27.23 21.45
C ASN A 200 3.22 28.25 21.17
N MET A 201 3.51 29.53 21.43
CA MET A 201 2.54 30.63 21.28
C MET A 201 2.00 30.78 19.85
N LEU A 202 2.68 30.25 18.83
CA LEU A 202 2.23 30.33 17.43
C LEU A 202 1.14 29.29 17.10
N ASP A 203 0.92 28.30 17.97
CA ASP A 203 -0.03 27.23 17.67
C ASP A 203 -1.49 27.74 17.60
N GLY A 204 -1.82 28.75 18.41
CA GLY A 204 -3.12 29.43 18.31
C GLY A 204 -3.34 30.07 16.93
N LEU A 205 -2.32 30.77 16.42
CA LEU A 205 -2.38 31.37 15.08
C LEU A 205 -2.46 30.30 13.97
N LYS A 206 -1.66 29.22 14.08
CA LYS A 206 -1.71 28.10 13.11
C LYS A 206 -3.10 27.49 13.04
N LYS A 207 -3.75 27.22 14.19
CA LYS A 207 -5.11 26.70 14.26
C LYS A 207 -6.12 27.65 13.61
N ALA A 208 -6.05 28.94 13.92
CA ALA A 208 -6.95 29.94 13.33
C ALA A 208 -6.81 30.05 11.80
N VAL A 209 -5.56 30.03 11.30
CA VAL A 209 -5.29 30.02 9.84
C VAL A 209 -5.76 28.71 9.21
N ALA A 210 -5.46 27.57 9.83
CA ALA A 210 -5.88 26.26 9.34
C ALA A 210 -7.40 26.18 9.13
N ILE A 211 -8.18 26.53 10.14
CA ILE A 211 -9.66 26.51 10.03
C ILE A 211 -10.16 27.41 8.89
N ARG A 212 -9.56 28.59 8.71
CA ARG A 212 -9.98 29.50 7.63
C ARG A 212 -9.67 28.89 6.24
N VAL A 213 -8.50 28.28 6.09
CA VAL A 213 -8.10 27.60 4.84
C VAL A 213 -8.99 26.39 4.57
N ILE A 214 -9.25 25.57 5.59
CA ILE A 214 -10.09 24.37 5.51
C ILE A 214 -11.50 24.75 5.05
N ARG A 215 -12.12 25.78 5.66
CA ARG A 215 -13.44 26.29 5.27
C ARG A 215 -13.51 26.76 3.82
N TYR A 216 -12.43 27.35 3.34
CA TYR A 216 -12.36 27.85 1.96
C TYR A 216 -12.11 26.74 0.93
N LYS A 217 -11.25 25.76 1.27
CA LYS A 217 -10.82 24.71 0.32
C LYS A 217 -11.71 23.46 0.31
N LEU A 218 -12.41 23.18 1.41
CA LEU A 218 -13.22 21.97 1.59
C LEU A 218 -14.71 22.31 1.64
N ASP A 219 -15.18 23.07 0.67
CA ASP A 219 -16.59 23.47 0.51
C ASP A 219 -17.40 22.50 -0.37
N ASP A 220 -16.74 21.58 -1.06
CA ASP A 220 -17.36 20.56 -1.90
C ASP A 220 -18.17 19.57 -1.04
N VAL A 221 -19.49 19.59 -1.23
CA VAL A 221 -20.47 18.76 -0.51
C VAL A 221 -20.82 17.48 -1.27
N ALA A 222 -20.25 17.27 -2.46
CA ALA A 222 -20.51 16.07 -3.26
C ALA A 222 -19.99 14.81 -2.54
N TRP A 223 -20.71 13.72 -2.74
CA TRP A 223 -20.31 12.40 -2.28
C TRP A 223 -19.63 11.64 -3.41
N TYR A 224 -18.46 11.08 -3.11
CA TYR A 224 -17.64 10.30 -4.03
C TYR A 224 -17.61 8.84 -3.62
N SER A 225 -17.66 7.96 -4.61
CA SER A 225 -17.51 6.52 -4.46
C SER A 225 -16.98 5.93 -5.75
N HIS A 226 -16.50 4.71 -5.71
CA HIS A 226 -16.05 3.98 -6.90
C HIS A 226 -16.50 2.52 -6.83
N ASN A 227 -16.85 1.96 -7.96
CA ASN A 227 -17.20 0.55 -8.07
C ASN A 227 -16.26 -0.16 -9.03
N GLU A 228 -15.46 -1.08 -8.50
CA GLU A 228 -14.57 -1.93 -9.28
C GLU A 228 -14.92 -3.41 -8.96
N PRO A 229 -15.72 -4.06 -9.78
CA PRO A 229 -16.25 -5.38 -9.47
C PRO A 229 -15.19 -6.49 -9.45
N ARG A 230 -14.02 -6.26 -10.02
CA ARG A 230 -12.89 -7.19 -10.02
C ARG A 230 -12.18 -7.24 -8.65
N VAL A 231 -12.26 -6.17 -7.85
CA VAL A 231 -11.72 -6.17 -6.48
C VAL A 231 -12.58 -7.06 -5.59
N ARG A 232 -11.96 -8.05 -4.96
CA ARG A 232 -12.63 -9.10 -4.16
C ARG A 232 -12.11 -9.21 -2.73
N ALA A 233 -11.02 -8.54 -2.39
CA ALA A 233 -10.50 -8.43 -1.03
C ALA A 233 -9.71 -7.13 -0.90
N VAL A 234 -9.86 -6.44 0.23
CA VAL A 234 -9.25 -5.14 0.48
C VAL A 234 -8.50 -5.13 1.80
N VAL A 235 -7.30 -4.59 1.83
CA VAL A 235 -6.56 -4.26 3.05
C VAL A 235 -6.24 -2.78 3.07
N ALA A 236 -6.67 -2.07 4.11
CA ALA A 236 -6.36 -0.66 4.35
C ALA A 236 -5.42 -0.53 5.56
N GLU A 237 -4.21 -0.06 5.32
CA GLU A 237 -3.21 0.19 6.35
C GLU A 237 -3.20 1.66 6.72
N VAL A 238 -3.30 1.94 8.02
CA VAL A 238 -3.37 3.30 8.59
C VAL A 238 -4.15 4.27 7.69
N PRO A 239 -5.41 3.92 7.31
CA PRO A 239 -6.14 4.66 6.30
C PRO A 239 -6.52 6.06 6.76
N TYR A 240 -6.50 7.05 5.86
CA TYR A 240 -7.25 8.28 6.07
C TYR A 240 -8.75 7.98 5.97
N ALA A 241 -9.55 8.34 6.99
CA ALA A 241 -10.94 7.89 7.06
C ALA A 241 -11.96 8.90 7.61
N VAL A 242 -11.54 10.10 8.00
CA VAL A 242 -12.45 11.08 8.65
C VAL A 242 -13.50 11.68 7.71
N ASP A 243 -13.40 11.47 6.44
CA ASP A 243 -14.29 11.99 5.39
C ASP A 243 -15.33 10.97 4.89
N PHE A 244 -15.26 9.74 5.39
CA PHE A 244 -16.19 8.70 4.99
C PHE A 244 -17.54 8.82 5.71
N ASP A 245 -18.60 8.51 4.97
CA ASP A 245 -19.85 8.06 5.56
C ASP A 245 -19.62 6.66 6.16
N MET A 246 -19.47 6.59 7.48
CA MET A 246 -19.18 5.34 8.17
C MET A 246 -20.30 4.30 7.99
N GLN A 247 -21.53 4.70 7.68
CA GLN A 247 -22.61 3.76 7.34
C GLN A 247 -22.32 3.02 6.03
N SER A 248 -21.63 3.65 5.07
CA SER A 248 -21.22 2.99 3.83
C SER A 248 -20.15 1.93 4.04
N LEU A 249 -19.40 2.00 5.14
CA LEU A 249 -18.38 1.03 5.56
C LEU A 249 -18.90 0.01 6.58
N ALA A 250 -20.14 0.15 7.09
CA ALA A 250 -20.72 -0.80 8.02
C ALA A 250 -20.88 -2.19 7.40
N HIS A 251 -21.11 -2.24 6.09
CA HIS A 251 -21.27 -3.46 5.29
C HIS A 251 -20.46 -3.34 4.00
N PRO A 252 -19.12 -3.51 4.05
CA PRO A 252 -18.28 -3.38 2.86
C PRO A 252 -18.67 -4.44 1.82
N ARG A 253 -18.50 -4.12 0.54
CA ARG A 253 -18.89 -4.99 -0.59
C ARG A 253 -18.03 -6.26 -0.68
N VAL A 254 -16.86 -6.22 -0.09
CA VAL A 254 -15.85 -7.30 -0.11
C VAL A 254 -15.21 -7.43 1.26
N PRO A 255 -14.58 -8.56 1.60
CA PRO A 255 -13.78 -8.68 2.81
C PRO A 255 -12.83 -7.50 2.95
N LEU A 256 -12.90 -6.80 4.09
CA LEU A 256 -12.09 -5.64 4.41
C LEU A 256 -11.23 -5.92 5.64
N GLY A 257 -9.92 -5.84 5.45
CA GLY A 257 -8.92 -5.94 6.49
C GLY A 257 -8.35 -4.56 6.83
N ILE A 258 -8.12 -4.32 8.12
CA ILE A 258 -7.49 -3.10 8.62
C ILE A 258 -6.14 -3.45 9.26
N VAL A 259 -5.12 -2.67 8.95
CA VAL A 259 -3.84 -2.69 9.66
C VAL A 259 -3.72 -1.39 10.45
N ARG A 260 -3.51 -1.55 11.77
CA ARG A 260 -3.52 -0.47 12.74
C ARG A 260 -2.13 -0.20 13.28
N ALA A 261 -1.73 1.07 13.35
CA ALA A 261 -0.54 1.56 14.05
C ALA A 261 -0.98 2.34 15.30
N GLY A 262 -0.68 1.81 16.48
CA GLY A 262 -1.25 2.33 17.73
C GLY A 262 -0.74 3.69 18.16
N GLN A 263 0.46 4.09 17.71
CA GLN A 263 1.07 5.40 18.00
C GLN A 263 1.09 6.32 16.76
N ASP A 264 0.18 6.11 15.83
CA ASP A 264 0.00 7.03 14.71
C ASP A 264 -0.51 8.39 15.24
N ARG A 265 0.34 9.43 15.12
CA ARG A 265 0.03 10.80 15.50
C ARG A 265 -0.42 11.67 14.33
N TRP A 266 -0.32 11.11 13.10
CA TRP A 266 -0.69 11.80 11.88
C TRP A 266 -2.12 11.49 11.45
N LEU A 267 -2.53 10.25 11.61
CA LEU A 267 -3.90 9.79 11.45
C LEU A 267 -4.29 9.09 12.76
N VAL A 268 -4.72 9.89 13.74
CA VAL A 268 -4.97 9.40 15.09
C VAL A 268 -5.97 8.25 15.06
N PRO A 269 -5.62 7.03 15.51
CA PRO A 269 -6.39 5.81 15.27
C PRO A 269 -7.88 5.91 15.63
N ARG A 270 -8.22 6.59 16.73
CA ARG A 270 -9.62 6.74 17.18
C ARG A 270 -10.53 7.41 16.14
N PHE A 271 -9.97 8.26 15.25
CA PHE A 271 -10.72 8.94 14.21
C PHE A 271 -10.63 8.24 12.86
N HIS A 272 -9.67 7.35 12.67
CA HIS A 272 -9.34 6.69 11.41
C HIS A 272 -9.55 5.17 11.50
N ALA A 273 -8.50 4.40 11.73
CA ALA A 273 -8.55 2.94 11.72
C ALA A 273 -9.57 2.37 12.74
N ASP A 274 -9.60 2.90 13.97
CA ASP A 274 -10.52 2.45 15.02
C ASP A 274 -11.97 2.82 14.69
N ALA A 275 -12.21 4.00 14.08
CA ALA A 275 -13.54 4.42 13.64
C ALA A 275 -14.10 3.47 12.56
N VAL A 276 -13.27 3.04 11.60
CA VAL A 276 -13.67 2.06 10.59
C VAL A 276 -13.98 0.71 11.24
N LEU A 277 -13.10 0.21 12.11
CA LEU A 277 -13.32 -1.06 12.84
C LEU A 277 -14.58 -1.02 13.73
N GLN A 278 -14.87 0.11 14.33
CA GLN A 278 -16.06 0.31 15.14
C GLN A 278 -17.35 0.28 14.31
N ALA A 279 -17.33 0.92 13.14
CA ALA A 279 -18.48 0.96 12.23
C ALA A 279 -18.70 -0.40 11.54
N CYS A 280 -17.66 -1.06 11.11
CA CYS A 280 -17.70 -2.30 10.33
C CYS A 280 -17.66 -3.53 11.24
N LYS A 281 -18.76 -4.29 11.28
CA LYS A 281 -18.87 -5.49 12.13
C LYS A 281 -18.23 -6.74 11.52
N THR A 282 -17.96 -6.73 10.22
CA THR A 282 -17.37 -7.85 9.46
C THR A 282 -15.93 -7.62 9.07
N CYS A 283 -15.37 -6.46 9.36
CA CYS A 283 -13.97 -6.15 9.08
C CYS A 283 -13.03 -6.93 9.99
N VAL A 284 -11.89 -7.29 9.44
CA VAL A 284 -10.84 -8.04 10.15
C VAL A 284 -9.72 -7.08 10.55
N LEU A 285 -9.33 -7.09 11.82
CA LEU A 285 -8.07 -6.48 12.24
C LEU A 285 -6.93 -7.41 11.82
N VAL A 286 -6.36 -7.16 10.62
CA VAL A 286 -5.33 -8.01 10.00
C VAL A 286 -4.04 -7.95 10.81
N ALA A 287 -3.63 -6.74 11.19
CA ALA A 287 -2.51 -6.54 12.10
C ALA A 287 -2.78 -5.34 13.01
N ASP A 288 -2.51 -5.54 14.30
CA ASP A 288 -2.42 -4.48 15.29
C ASP A 288 -0.98 -4.36 15.75
N VAL A 289 -0.39 -3.18 15.58
CA VAL A 289 0.97 -2.88 15.99
C VAL A 289 0.95 -1.68 16.94
N PRO A 290 0.72 -1.92 18.25
CA PRO A 290 0.45 -0.87 19.23
C PRO A 290 1.57 0.18 19.37
N THR A 291 2.81 -0.18 19.05
CA THR A 291 3.99 0.70 19.14
C THR A 291 4.36 1.38 17.83
N ALA A 292 3.69 1.05 16.70
CA ALA A 292 3.97 1.61 15.39
C ALA A 292 3.41 3.03 15.26
N GLY A 293 4.15 3.90 14.58
CA GLY A 293 3.70 5.19 14.06
C GLY A 293 3.23 5.09 12.62
N HIS A 294 2.88 6.23 12.00
CA HIS A 294 2.29 6.28 10.67
C HIS A 294 3.11 5.57 9.58
N GLY A 295 4.43 5.83 9.53
CA GLY A 295 5.34 5.25 8.54
C GLY A 295 6.04 3.96 8.97
N SER A 296 5.77 3.44 10.17
CA SER A 296 6.58 2.36 10.76
C SER A 296 6.50 1.03 10.01
N LEU A 297 5.43 0.78 9.26
CA LEU A 297 5.25 -0.45 8.51
C LEU A 297 5.77 -0.34 7.06
N LEU A 298 6.23 0.84 6.63
CA LEU A 298 6.92 0.99 5.36
C LEU A 298 8.21 0.17 5.37
N SER A 299 8.41 -0.65 4.34
CA SER A 299 9.57 -1.52 4.25
C SER A 299 9.97 -1.73 2.77
N PRO A 300 11.23 -1.41 2.44
CA PRO A 300 12.31 -0.92 3.32
C PRO A 300 12.00 0.45 3.93
N ALA A 301 12.58 0.71 5.11
CA ALA A 301 12.38 1.98 5.80
C ALA A 301 12.88 3.15 4.96
N PRO A 302 12.08 4.23 4.82
CA PRO A 302 12.53 5.41 4.10
C PRO A 302 13.75 6.05 4.78
N PRO A 303 14.82 6.38 4.03
CA PRO A 303 16.01 7.02 4.58
C PRO A 303 15.71 8.46 4.99
N ARG A 304 16.14 8.84 6.18
CA ARG A 304 15.83 10.15 6.78
C ARG A 304 16.65 11.31 6.21
N GLU A 305 17.83 11.01 5.67
CA GLU A 305 18.85 12.01 5.32
C GLU A 305 18.38 13.03 4.27
N ASN A 306 17.40 12.66 3.45
CA ASN A 306 16.89 13.49 2.38
C ASN A 306 15.47 14.03 2.61
N MET A 307 14.94 13.91 3.84
CA MET A 307 13.58 14.32 4.17
C MET A 307 13.56 15.68 4.86
N GLY A 308 12.58 16.53 4.49
CA GLY A 308 12.23 17.68 5.30
C GLY A 308 11.72 17.25 6.69
N ALA A 309 11.88 18.10 7.70
CA ALA A 309 11.58 17.76 9.10
C ALA A 309 10.16 17.20 9.34
N ILE A 310 9.16 17.70 8.60
CA ILE A 310 7.76 17.25 8.73
C ILE A 310 7.58 15.85 8.13
N ALA A 311 8.15 15.59 6.95
CA ALA A 311 8.10 14.27 6.33
C ALA A 311 8.88 13.23 7.16
N ALA A 312 10.02 13.63 7.73
CA ALA A 312 10.80 12.78 8.63
C ALA A 312 10.01 12.42 9.90
N ASP A 313 9.25 13.34 10.46
CA ASP A 313 8.37 13.07 11.62
C ASP A 313 7.22 12.13 11.26
N LEU A 314 6.60 12.32 10.08
CA LEU A 314 5.54 11.44 9.55
C LEU A 314 6.00 9.99 9.40
N LEU A 315 7.22 9.80 8.87
CA LEU A 315 7.72 8.49 8.45
C LEU A 315 8.66 7.84 9.48
N SER A 316 8.96 8.54 10.58
CA SER A 316 9.84 8.04 11.64
C SER A 316 9.14 7.02 12.54
N ASP A 317 9.92 6.06 12.99
CA ASP A 317 9.49 5.14 14.02
C ASP A 317 9.38 5.86 15.37
N PRO A 318 8.30 5.63 16.14
CA PRO A 318 8.21 6.09 17.52
C PRO A 318 9.29 5.44 18.39
N PRO A 319 9.67 6.09 19.51
CA PRO A 319 10.54 5.46 20.49
C PRO A 319 9.99 4.11 20.96
N GLY A 320 10.84 3.08 20.95
CA GLY A 320 10.48 1.73 21.39
C GLY A 320 9.76 0.87 20.32
N PHE A 321 9.56 1.37 19.10
CA PHE A 321 9.10 0.52 18.00
C PHE A 321 10.23 -0.42 17.56
N ASP A 322 9.90 -1.72 17.49
CA ASP A 322 10.79 -2.74 16.97
C ASP A 322 10.39 -3.13 15.54
N ARG A 323 11.23 -2.82 14.57
CA ARG A 323 10.99 -3.13 13.16
C ARG A 323 10.94 -4.64 12.86
N ALA A 324 11.38 -5.50 13.78
CA ALA A 324 11.18 -6.95 13.66
C ALA A 324 9.70 -7.36 13.62
N GLN A 325 8.77 -6.46 14.01
CA GLN A 325 7.32 -6.67 13.89
C GLN A 325 6.80 -6.51 12.45
N VAL A 326 7.52 -5.79 11.57
CA VAL A 326 7.08 -5.52 10.18
C VAL A 326 6.89 -6.79 9.36
N PRO A 327 7.84 -7.74 9.32
CA PRO A 327 7.64 -8.99 8.59
C PRO A 327 6.40 -9.77 9.05
N ALA A 328 6.11 -9.80 10.35
CA ALA A 328 4.93 -10.49 10.87
C ALA A 328 3.62 -9.82 10.43
N ALA A 329 3.58 -8.47 10.35
CA ALA A 329 2.44 -7.75 9.80
C ALA A 329 2.26 -8.06 8.30
N HIS A 330 3.35 -8.10 7.52
CA HIS A 330 3.32 -8.49 6.11
C HIS A 330 2.79 -9.91 5.90
N GLU A 331 3.22 -10.87 6.72
CA GLU A 331 2.72 -12.26 6.65
C GLU A 331 1.21 -12.34 6.86
N ARG A 332 0.67 -11.55 7.79
CA ARG A 332 -0.79 -11.47 8.03
C ARG A 332 -1.53 -10.87 6.83
N ILE A 333 -0.98 -9.85 6.20
CA ILE A 333 -1.53 -9.25 4.98
C ILE A 333 -1.54 -10.28 3.84
N VAL A 334 -0.43 -11.01 3.64
CA VAL A 334 -0.34 -12.09 2.65
C VAL A 334 -1.35 -13.19 2.94
N ALA A 335 -1.49 -13.61 4.20
CA ALA A 335 -2.44 -14.64 4.61
C ALA A 335 -3.89 -14.20 4.32
N PHE A 336 -4.24 -12.93 4.58
CA PHE A 336 -5.54 -12.37 4.26
C PHE A 336 -5.85 -12.48 2.76
N PHE A 337 -4.93 -12.05 1.89
CA PHE A 337 -5.14 -12.16 0.45
C PHE A 337 -5.21 -13.61 -0.03
N ARG A 338 -4.36 -14.49 0.51
CA ARG A 338 -4.44 -15.93 0.17
C ARG A 338 -5.81 -16.51 0.52
N GLN A 339 -6.33 -16.22 1.71
CA GLN A 339 -7.62 -16.71 2.17
C GLN A 339 -8.78 -16.29 1.26
N HIS A 340 -8.73 -15.08 0.71
CA HIS A 340 -9.89 -14.49 0.01
C HIS A 340 -9.78 -14.54 -1.53
N LEU A 341 -8.58 -14.75 -2.08
CA LEU A 341 -8.36 -14.74 -3.52
C LEU A 341 -8.01 -16.12 -4.09
N VAL A 342 -7.24 -16.90 -3.34
CA VAL A 342 -6.79 -18.22 -3.81
C VAL A 342 -7.80 -19.27 -3.38
N PRO A 343 -8.26 -20.14 -4.32
CA PRO A 343 -9.21 -21.22 -4.03
C PRO A 343 -8.76 -22.20 -2.96
#